data_31c82b36600ec0374502bb3fe8e01b53
#
_entry.id   31c82b36600ec0374502bb3fe8e01b53
#
_cell.length_a   1.000
_cell.length_b   1.000
_cell.length_c   1.000
_cell.angle_alpha   90.00
_cell.angle_beta   90.00
_cell.angle_gamma   90.00
#
_symmetry.space_group_name_H-M   'P 1'
#
loop_
_entity.id
_entity.type
_entity.pdbx_description
1 polymer ?
#
loop_
_entity_poly.entity_id
_entity_poly.type
_entity_poly.pdbx_seq_one_letter_code
_entity_poly.pdbx_strand_id
1 'polypeptide(L)'
;MNKDKIKALEMAISQIEKNFGKGSIMRLGAGEVAEGVQAIPTGSLTLDIATGIGGFPKGRVIEIFGPESSGKTTLALNAIAQAQKMGGVAAFIDAEHALDVNYAARLGVNVEDLLVSQPDTGEQALEVTETLVRSGAVDIVVIDSVAALVPKAEIEGDMGDSHMGLQARLMSQALRKLTAAISKSLTTVIFINQIRMKIGVMFGNPETTTGGNALKFYSSMRLDIRKIDSLKEGQEIIGGRVRVKIVKNKVAPPFRQTEFDIYFNEGISRLGEIIDLGVDNGIIEKAGAWYSYSGNKIGQGRENVREYLKNNSETVAEIEQRIMETSGLKK
;
A
#
# COMPACT_ATOMS: atom_id res chain seq x y z
N MET A 1 11.64 -39.53 16.02
CA MET A 1 10.57 -38.99 16.90
C MET A 1 9.86 -40.19 17.55
N ASN A 2 9.53 -40.15 18.84
CA ASN A 2 8.90 -41.28 19.55
C ASN A 2 7.49 -41.54 18.98
N LYS A 3 7.18 -42.85 18.68
CA LYS A 3 5.88 -43.24 18.07
C LYS A 3 4.68 -42.81 18.93
N ASP A 4 4.82 -42.88 20.24
CA ASP A 4 3.75 -42.49 21.20
C ASP A 4 3.46 -40.98 21.15
N LYS A 5 4.49 -40.15 20.98
CA LYS A 5 4.33 -38.71 20.81
C LYS A 5 3.64 -38.35 19.47
N ILE A 6 3.92 -39.08 18.39
CA ILE A 6 3.28 -38.87 17.09
C ILE A 6 1.78 -39.18 17.20
N LYS A 7 1.43 -40.35 17.81
CA LYS A 7 0.04 -40.75 17.97
C LYS A 7 -0.75 -39.78 18.87
N ALA A 8 -0.14 -39.33 19.97
CA ALA A 8 -0.75 -38.31 20.82
C ALA A 8 -0.98 -36.96 20.08
N LEU A 9 -0.03 -36.54 19.24
CA LEU A 9 -0.16 -35.35 18.43
C LEU A 9 -1.30 -35.45 17.38
N GLU A 10 -1.40 -36.59 16.70
CA GLU A 10 -2.47 -36.84 15.72
C GLU A 10 -3.86 -36.84 16.38
N MET A 11 -3.99 -37.44 17.58
CA MET A 11 -5.22 -37.36 18.36
C MET A 11 -5.57 -35.93 18.74
N ALA A 12 -4.57 -35.13 19.19
CA ALA A 12 -4.78 -33.72 19.54
C ALA A 12 -5.21 -32.88 18.31
N ILE A 13 -4.57 -33.06 17.16
CA ILE A 13 -4.95 -32.41 15.90
C ILE A 13 -6.39 -32.77 15.52
N SER A 14 -6.75 -34.05 15.52
CA SER A 14 -8.10 -34.51 15.23
C SER A 14 -9.15 -33.93 16.17
N GLN A 15 -8.83 -33.84 17.48
CA GLN A 15 -9.70 -33.18 18.45
C GLN A 15 -9.89 -31.70 18.19
N ILE A 16 -8.82 -30.97 17.83
CA ILE A 16 -8.86 -29.54 17.48
C ILE A 16 -9.74 -29.34 16.25
N GLU A 17 -9.53 -30.11 15.18
CA GLU A 17 -10.33 -30.03 13.95
C GLU A 17 -11.80 -30.36 14.18
N LYS A 18 -12.10 -31.32 15.06
CA LYS A 18 -13.49 -31.65 15.45
C LYS A 18 -14.17 -30.51 16.20
N ASN A 19 -13.44 -29.82 17.07
CA ASN A 19 -14.00 -28.75 17.92
C ASN A 19 -14.08 -27.40 17.20
N PHE A 20 -13.13 -27.11 16.31
CA PHE A 20 -12.96 -25.77 15.69
C PHE A 20 -13.07 -25.76 14.17
N GLY A 21 -13.27 -26.92 13.54
CA GLY A 21 -13.37 -27.08 12.10
C GLY A 21 -12.04 -27.46 11.43
N LYS A 22 -12.13 -28.06 10.24
CA LYS A 22 -10.96 -28.38 9.41
C LYS A 22 -10.16 -27.12 9.09
N GLY A 23 -8.84 -27.20 9.17
CA GLY A 23 -7.92 -26.06 8.92
C GLY A 23 -7.69 -25.15 10.14
N SER A 24 -8.28 -25.47 11.32
CA SER A 24 -8.01 -24.75 12.57
C SER A 24 -6.58 -24.94 13.08
N ILE A 25 -5.93 -26.01 12.64
CA ILE A 25 -4.51 -26.31 12.84
C ILE A 25 -3.93 -26.90 11.56
N MET A 26 -2.72 -26.46 11.17
CA MET A 26 -2.04 -26.97 9.98
C MET A 26 -0.55 -27.14 10.22
N ARG A 27 0.08 -28.06 9.48
CA ARG A 27 1.54 -28.19 9.47
C ARG A 27 2.12 -27.28 8.41
N LEU A 28 2.99 -26.34 8.80
CA LEU A 28 3.75 -25.55 7.83
C LEU A 28 4.60 -26.49 6.97
N GLY A 29 4.40 -26.52 5.66
CA GLY A 29 5.10 -27.40 4.72
C GLY A 29 4.29 -28.56 4.17
N ALA A 30 3.03 -28.73 4.56
CA ALA A 30 2.12 -29.73 3.96
C ALA A 30 1.31 -29.12 2.79
N GLY A 31 2.00 -28.68 1.73
CA GLY A 31 1.41 -28.41 0.40
C GLY A 31 0.62 -27.09 0.23
N GLU A 32 -0.27 -26.73 1.13
CA GLU A 32 -1.17 -25.57 0.95
C GLU A 32 -0.59 -24.22 1.41
N VAL A 33 0.55 -24.22 2.12
CA VAL A 33 1.22 -22.98 2.62
C VAL A 33 2.40 -22.55 1.74
N ALA A 34 2.69 -23.28 0.66
CA ALA A 34 3.83 -23.01 -0.23
C ALA A 34 3.54 -21.95 -1.31
N GLU A 35 2.31 -21.50 -1.48
CA GLU A 35 2.02 -20.34 -2.31
C GLU A 35 2.40 -19.07 -1.54
N GLY A 36 3.33 -18.29 -2.11
CA GLY A 36 3.79 -17.03 -1.53
C GLY A 36 2.62 -16.08 -1.26
N VAL A 37 2.82 -15.11 -0.39
CA VAL A 37 1.80 -14.08 -0.10
C VAL A 37 1.42 -13.37 -1.40
N GLN A 38 0.16 -13.47 -1.82
CA GLN A 38 -0.35 -12.74 -2.97
C GLN A 38 -0.33 -11.23 -2.68
N ALA A 39 -0.06 -10.43 -3.70
CA ALA A 39 0.03 -8.99 -3.58
C ALA A 39 -0.77 -8.27 -4.66
N ILE A 40 -1.22 -7.06 -4.34
CA ILE A 40 -1.75 -6.07 -5.29
C ILE A 40 -0.60 -5.12 -5.62
N PRO A 41 -0.19 -4.95 -6.89
CA PRO A 41 0.85 -3.99 -7.26
C PRO A 41 0.52 -2.59 -6.76
N THR A 42 1.54 -1.84 -6.36
CA THR A 42 1.35 -0.48 -5.83
C THR A 42 1.13 0.57 -6.94
N GLY A 43 1.48 0.22 -8.18
CA GLY A 43 1.58 1.14 -9.31
C GLY A 43 3.00 1.68 -9.52
N SER A 44 3.87 1.57 -8.52
CA SER A 44 5.30 1.89 -8.59
C SER A 44 6.12 0.61 -8.66
N LEU A 45 6.89 0.44 -9.74
CA LEU A 45 7.73 -0.74 -9.95
C LEU A 45 8.83 -0.85 -8.89
N THR A 46 9.45 0.29 -8.56
CA THR A 46 10.51 0.35 -7.54
C THR A 46 9.97 0.01 -6.15
N LEU A 47 8.74 0.44 -5.83
CA LEU A 47 8.11 0.10 -4.56
C LEU A 47 7.69 -1.37 -4.51
N ASP A 48 7.16 -1.92 -5.61
CA ASP A 48 6.82 -3.34 -5.72
C ASP A 48 8.04 -4.23 -5.46
N ILE A 49 9.20 -3.87 -6.02
CA ILE A 49 10.49 -4.53 -5.75
C ILE A 49 10.89 -4.35 -4.28
N ALA A 50 10.76 -3.15 -3.73
CA ALA A 50 11.14 -2.85 -2.36
C ALA A 50 10.27 -3.60 -1.33
N THR A 51 8.98 -3.86 -1.61
CA THR A 51 8.11 -4.67 -0.74
C THR A 51 8.56 -6.11 -0.63
N GLY A 52 9.30 -6.62 -1.63
CA GLY A 52 9.82 -7.99 -1.69
C GLY A 52 8.81 -9.06 -2.07
N ILE A 53 7.57 -8.67 -2.35
CA ILE A 53 6.46 -9.56 -2.75
C ILE A 53 5.68 -9.03 -3.97
N GLY A 54 6.15 -7.93 -4.58
CA GLY A 54 5.53 -7.35 -5.78
C GLY A 54 4.34 -6.41 -5.50
N GLY A 55 4.19 -5.89 -4.29
CA GLY A 55 3.12 -4.96 -3.97
C GLY A 55 2.61 -5.01 -2.53
N PHE A 56 1.35 -4.63 -2.33
CA PHE A 56 0.66 -4.69 -1.05
C PHE A 56 0.10 -6.09 -0.78
N PRO A 57 0.41 -6.73 0.37
CA PRO A 57 -0.02 -8.09 0.67
C PRO A 57 -1.54 -8.19 0.79
N LYS A 58 -2.15 -9.17 0.11
CA LYS A 58 -3.57 -9.50 0.27
C LYS A 58 -3.85 -10.06 1.68
N GLY A 59 -5.04 -9.78 2.18
CA GLY A 59 -5.45 -10.23 3.52
C GLY A 59 -4.72 -9.55 4.67
N ARG A 60 -4.20 -8.32 4.48
CA ARG A 60 -3.41 -7.60 5.46
C ARG A 60 -3.81 -6.15 5.61
N VAL A 61 -3.50 -5.61 6.79
CA VAL A 61 -3.60 -4.18 7.09
C VAL A 61 -2.28 -3.51 6.73
N ILE A 62 -2.37 -2.39 6.01
CA ILE A 62 -1.26 -1.55 5.59
C ILE A 62 -1.51 -0.15 6.13
N GLU A 63 -0.46 0.53 6.58
CA GLU A 63 -0.50 1.95 6.92
C GLU A 63 0.45 2.72 6.00
N ILE A 64 -0.09 3.73 5.30
CA ILE A 64 0.68 4.71 4.53
C ILE A 64 0.61 6.02 5.29
N PHE A 65 1.75 6.54 5.74
CA PHE A 65 1.79 7.76 6.52
C PHE A 65 2.90 8.70 6.05
N GLY A 66 2.73 9.98 6.31
CA GLY A 66 3.68 11.01 5.91
C GLY A 66 3.09 12.41 6.08
N PRO A 67 3.89 13.46 5.81
CA PRO A 67 3.43 14.84 5.79
C PRO A 67 2.29 15.07 4.81
N GLU A 68 1.63 16.20 4.91
CA GLU A 68 0.67 16.66 3.92
C GLU A 68 1.33 16.81 2.55
N SER A 69 0.55 16.58 1.48
CA SER A 69 1.00 16.67 0.07
C SER A 69 2.21 15.78 -0.27
N SER A 70 2.45 14.70 0.48
CA SER A 70 3.54 13.75 0.22
C SER A 70 3.20 12.65 -0.80
N GLY A 71 1.95 12.58 -1.29
CA GLY A 71 1.50 11.58 -2.27
C GLY A 71 0.85 10.33 -1.68
N LYS A 72 0.40 10.36 -0.41
CA LYS A 72 -0.27 9.23 0.25
C LYS A 72 -1.51 8.76 -0.50
N THR A 73 -2.45 9.66 -0.75
CA THR A 73 -3.70 9.39 -1.48
C THR A 73 -3.41 8.96 -2.93
N THR A 74 -2.43 9.59 -3.59
CA THR A 74 -1.99 9.20 -4.94
C THR A 74 -1.52 7.75 -4.97
N LEU A 75 -0.68 7.33 -4.03
CA LEU A 75 -0.19 5.96 -3.94
C LEU A 75 -1.34 4.96 -3.69
N ALA A 76 -2.27 5.31 -2.81
CA ALA A 76 -3.42 4.46 -2.52
C ALA A 76 -4.38 4.33 -3.72
N LEU A 77 -4.65 5.43 -4.44
CA LEU A 77 -5.47 5.42 -5.66
C LEU A 77 -4.80 4.63 -6.80
N ASN A 78 -3.46 4.71 -6.93
CA ASN A 78 -2.75 3.86 -7.88
C ASN A 78 -2.92 2.37 -7.54
N ALA A 79 -2.86 1.99 -6.25
CA ALA A 79 -3.11 0.61 -5.83
C ALA A 79 -4.54 0.16 -6.14
N ILE A 80 -5.54 1.04 -5.96
CA ILE A 80 -6.92 0.79 -6.39
C ILE A 80 -6.97 0.52 -7.90
N ALA A 81 -6.35 1.37 -8.71
CA ALA A 81 -6.31 1.19 -10.17
C ALA A 81 -5.66 -0.15 -10.56
N GLN A 82 -4.60 -0.59 -9.86
CA GLN A 82 -3.99 -1.89 -10.10
C GLN A 82 -4.90 -3.05 -9.68
N ALA A 83 -5.60 -2.94 -8.54
CA ALA A 83 -6.56 -3.95 -8.11
C ALA A 83 -7.69 -4.13 -9.13
N GLN A 84 -8.25 -3.02 -9.64
CA GLN A 84 -9.29 -3.05 -10.68
C GLN A 84 -8.77 -3.64 -12.00
N LYS A 85 -7.53 -3.32 -12.42
CA LYS A 85 -6.89 -3.94 -13.60
C LYS A 85 -6.73 -5.45 -13.48
N MET A 86 -6.62 -5.97 -12.26
CA MET A 86 -6.59 -7.40 -11.97
C MET A 86 -8.00 -8.01 -11.91
N GLY A 87 -9.07 -7.26 -12.19
CA GLY A 87 -10.45 -7.67 -12.08
C GLY A 87 -11.03 -7.65 -10.66
N GLY A 88 -10.33 -7.01 -9.73
CA GLY A 88 -10.73 -6.90 -8.33
C GLY A 88 -11.69 -5.73 -8.08
N VAL A 89 -12.46 -5.84 -7.01
CA VAL A 89 -13.38 -4.80 -6.52
C VAL A 89 -12.70 -3.93 -5.49
N ALA A 90 -12.86 -2.60 -5.63
CA ALA A 90 -12.23 -1.60 -4.77
C ALA A 90 -13.27 -0.74 -4.05
N ALA A 91 -12.94 -0.36 -2.81
CA ALA A 91 -13.72 0.62 -2.05
C ALA A 91 -12.82 1.72 -1.47
N PHE A 92 -13.36 2.94 -1.42
CA PHE A 92 -12.71 4.12 -0.85
C PHE A 92 -13.62 4.73 0.22
N ILE A 93 -13.12 4.77 1.45
CA ILE A 93 -13.80 5.38 2.59
C ILE A 93 -13.21 6.77 2.76
N ASP A 94 -13.93 7.77 2.23
CA ASP A 94 -13.53 9.17 2.19
C ASP A 94 -13.98 9.90 3.45
N ALA A 95 -13.25 9.72 4.54
CA ALA A 95 -13.55 10.38 5.81
C ALA A 95 -13.15 11.87 5.84
N GLU A 96 -12.30 12.32 4.90
CA GLU A 96 -11.93 13.74 4.74
C GLU A 96 -12.91 14.49 3.81
N HIS A 97 -13.80 13.79 3.09
CA HIS A 97 -14.71 14.35 2.07
C HIS A 97 -13.98 15.14 0.97
N ALA A 98 -12.81 14.62 0.55
CA ALA A 98 -11.87 15.33 -0.30
C ALA A 98 -11.46 14.56 -1.57
N LEU A 99 -12.14 13.46 -1.88
CA LEU A 99 -11.83 12.66 -3.07
C LEU A 99 -12.13 13.43 -4.37
N ASP A 100 -11.09 13.75 -5.13
CA ASP A 100 -11.22 14.28 -6.49
C ASP A 100 -11.40 13.10 -7.48
N VAL A 101 -12.62 12.96 -7.97
CA VAL A 101 -13.02 11.90 -8.93
C VAL A 101 -12.26 12.04 -10.25
N ASN A 102 -12.03 13.28 -10.73
CA ASN A 102 -11.29 13.53 -11.97
C ASN A 102 -9.80 13.15 -11.81
N TYR A 103 -9.24 13.43 -10.64
CA TYR A 103 -7.87 13.02 -10.33
C TYR A 103 -7.77 11.50 -10.25
N ALA A 104 -8.68 10.82 -9.57
CA ALA A 104 -8.72 9.36 -9.50
C ALA A 104 -8.81 8.73 -10.90
N ALA A 105 -9.66 9.26 -11.79
CA ALA A 105 -9.77 8.80 -13.18
C ALA A 105 -8.44 8.97 -13.95
N ARG A 106 -7.75 10.11 -13.79
CA ARG A 106 -6.42 10.33 -14.40
C ARG A 106 -5.36 9.34 -13.93
N LEU A 107 -5.46 8.87 -12.69
CA LEU A 107 -4.57 7.82 -12.14
C LEU A 107 -4.93 6.41 -12.65
N GLY A 108 -5.97 6.29 -13.48
CA GLY A 108 -6.42 5.03 -14.07
C GLY A 108 -7.41 4.25 -13.21
N VAL A 109 -8.01 4.88 -12.20
CA VAL A 109 -9.12 4.30 -11.44
C VAL A 109 -10.38 4.29 -12.33
N ASN A 110 -11.02 3.13 -12.44
CA ASN A 110 -12.37 3.07 -12.98
C ASN A 110 -13.34 3.59 -11.91
N VAL A 111 -13.75 4.84 -12.06
CA VAL A 111 -14.57 5.54 -11.07
C VAL A 111 -16.02 5.08 -11.05
N GLU A 112 -16.52 4.47 -12.14
CA GLU A 112 -17.86 3.92 -12.22
C GLU A 112 -18.01 2.65 -11.39
N ASP A 113 -16.94 1.88 -11.24
CA ASP A 113 -16.90 0.63 -10.46
C ASP A 113 -16.30 0.84 -9.06
N LEU A 114 -15.89 2.06 -8.70
CA LEU A 114 -15.35 2.36 -7.38
C LEU A 114 -16.47 2.56 -6.37
N LEU A 115 -16.49 1.73 -5.32
CA LEU A 115 -17.39 1.93 -4.19
C LEU A 115 -16.84 3.07 -3.32
N VAL A 116 -17.63 4.13 -3.11
CA VAL A 116 -17.25 5.28 -2.28
C VAL A 116 -18.22 5.42 -1.12
N SER A 117 -17.70 5.59 0.09
CA SER A 117 -18.48 5.92 1.29
C SER A 117 -17.90 7.17 1.94
N GLN A 118 -18.76 8.10 2.32
CA GLN A 118 -18.41 9.34 3.03
C GLN A 118 -19.09 9.34 4.41
N PRO A 119 -18.47 8.70 5.40
CA PRO A 119 -19.06 8.53 6.73
C PRO A 119 -18.97 9.80 7.56
N ASP A 120 -19.98 10.05 8.39
CA ASP A 120 -20.01 11.19 9.31
C ASP A 120 -19.20 10.95 10.60
N THR A 121 -18.97 9.67 10.96
CA THR A 121 -18.25 9.29 12.19
C THR A 121 -17.22 8.21 11.95
N GLY A 122 -16.22 8.12 12.82
CA GLY A 122 -15.21 7.07 12.78
C GLY A 122 -15.80 5.67 12.96
N GLU A 123 -16.84 5.53 13.81
CA GLU A 123 -17.56 4.27 13.99
C GLU A 123 -18.21 3.82 12.68
N GLN A 124 -18.94 4.72 12.00
CA GLN A 124 -19.58 4.42 10.72
C GLN A 124 -18.55 4.01 9.65
N ALA A 125 -17.42 4.72 9.54
CA ALA A 125 -16.34 4.39 8.62
C ALA A 125 -15.84 2.96 8.82
N LEU A 126 -15.60 2.57 10.07
CA LEU A 126 -15.06 1.28 10.45
C LEU A 126 -16.09 0.14 10.33
N GLU A 127 -17.38 0.42 10.59
CA GLU A 127 -18.49 -0.54 10.40
C GLU A 127 -18.76 -0.82 8.92
N VAL A 128 -18.72 0.22 8.06
CA VAL A 128 -18.79 0.06 6.60
C VAL A 128 -17.62 -0.79 6.11
N THR A 129 -16.39 -0.48 6.57
CA THR A 129 -15.21 -1.27 6.27
C THR A 129 -15.36 -2.72 6.72
N GLU A 130 -15.84 -2.97 7.95
CA GLU A 130 -16.07 -4.33 8.47
C GLU A 130 -17.05 -5.10 7.60
N THR A 131 -18.15 -4.46 7.20
CA THR A 131 -19.19 -5.07 6.36
C THR A 131 -18.65 -5.46 4.98
N LEU A 132 -17.90 -4.55 4.32
CA LEU A 132 -17.27 -4.82 3.04
C LEU A 132 -16.26 -5.97 3.12
N VAL A 133 -15.38 -5.96 4.12
CA VAL A 133 -14.39 -7.02 4.34
C VAL A 133 -15.06 -8.37 4.60
N ARG A 134 -16.09 -8.42 5.45
CA ARG A 134 -16.80 -9.65 5.78
C ARG A 134 -17.59 -10.25 4.60
N SER A 135 -17.97 -9.43 3.63
CA SER A 135 -18.64 -9.91 2.41
C SER A 135 -17.74 -10.85 1.59
N GLY A 136 -16.40 -10.66 1.69
CA GLY A 136 -15.42 -11.38 0.86
C GLY A 136 -15.45 -11.00 -0.63
N ALA A 137 -16.20 -9.95 -0.98
CA ALA A 137 -16.37 -9.51 -2.37
C ALA A 137 -15.45 -8.33 -2.75
N VAL A 138 -14.70 -7.76 -1.80
CA VAL A 138 -13.85 -6.59 -2.02
C VAL A 138 -12.38 -6.97 -1.85
N ASP A 139 -11.55 -6.66 -2.86
CA ASP A 139 -10.11 -6.97 -2.84
C ASP A 139 -9.27 -5.92 -2.12
N ILE A 140 -9.69 -4.65 -2.22
CA ILE A 140 -8.98 -3.54 -1.60
C ILE A 140 -9.96 -2.51 -1.01
N VAL A 141 -9.68 -2.07 0.22
CA VAL A 141 -10.38 -0.96 0.88
C VAL A 141 -9.35 0.07 1.31
N VAL A 142 -9.54 1.32 0.93
CA VAL A 142 -8.73 2.46 1.38
C VAL A 142 -9.54 3.32 2.33
N ILE A 143 -8.97 3.71 3.47
CA ILE A 143 -9.56 4.66 4.43
C ILE A 143 -8.69 5.92 4.42
N ASP A 144 -9.23 7.04 3.96
CA ASP A 144 -8.56 8.34 3.90
C ASP A 144 -9.33 9.39 4.72
N SER A 145 -8.84 9.81 5.85
CA SER A 145 -7.68 9.33 6.58
C SER A 145 -8.03 8.98 8.04
N VAL A 146 -7.12 8.26 8.73
CA VAL A 146 -7.28 7.96 10.17
C VAL A 146 -7.48 9.23 10.99
N ALA A 147 -6.85 10.34 10.60
CA ALA A 147 -6.97 11.62 11.29
C ALA A 147 -8.40 12.16 11.30
N ALA A 148 -9.19 11.83 10.28
CA ALA A 148 -10.60 12.25 10.13
C ALA A 148 -11.61 11.26 10.76
N LEU A 149 -11.15 10.12 11.29
CA LEU A 149 -12.03 9.19 12.00
C LEU A 149 -12.37 9.72 13.41
N VAL A 150 -13.25 10.72 13.45
CA VAL A 150 -13.71 11.33 14.70
C VAL A 150 -14.74 10.42 15.37
N PRO A 151 -14.57 10.05 16.66
CA PRO A 151 -15.55 9.28 17.40
C PRO A 151 -16.88 10.03 17.51
N LYS A 152 -18.00 9.29 17.41
CA LYS A 152 -19.33 9.85 17.52
C LYS A 152 -19.53 10.68 18.81
N ALA A 153 -19.02 10.19 19.93
CA ALA A 153 -19.10 10.89 21.21
C ALA A 153 -18.34 12.23 21.24
N GLU A 154 -17.33 12.40 20.37
CA GLU A 154 -16.61 13.67 20.21
C GLU A 154 -17.41 14.65 19.34
N ILE A 155 -18.14 14.15 18.34
CA ILE A 155 -19.01 14.98 17.48
C ILE A 155 -20.26 15.47 18.24
N GLU A 156 -20.82 14.63 19.10
CA GLU A 156 -22.02 14.94 19.91
C GLU A 156 -21.69 15.74 21.18
N GLY A 157 -20.42 15.88 21.55
CA GLY A 157 -19.97 16.66 22.71
C GLY A 157 -19.95 18.16 22.45
N ASP A 158 -19.85 18.94 23.52
CA ASP A 158 -19.75 20.39 23.42
C ASP A 158 -18.34 20.84 22.99
N MET A 159 -18.27 22.01 22.33
CA MET A 159 -17.01 22.61 21.94
C MET A 159 -16.14 22.90 23.18
N GLY A 160 -14.98 22.25 23.25
CA GLY A 160 -14.03 22.38 24.36
C GLY A 160 -13.99 21.19 25.31
N ASP A 161 -14.86 20.21 25.14
CA ASP A 161 -14.83 18.98 25.91
C ASP A 161 -13.54 18.19 25.64
N SER A 162 -13.02 17.56 26.68
CA SER A 162 -11.81 16.75 26.58
C SER A 162 -12.14 15.30 26.20
N HIS A 163 -11.88 14.93 24.96
CA HIS A 163 -12.12 13.58 24.43
C HIS A 163 -10.82 12.77 24.26
N MET A 164 -9.84 12.97 25.16
CA MET A 164 -8.52 12.33 25.06
C MET A 164 -8.62 10.81 24.95
N GLY A 165 -8.00 10.26 23.90
CA GLY A 165 -7.84 8.82 23.70
C GLY A 165 -9.04 8.07 23.12
N LEU A 166 -10.18 8.71 22.85
CA LEU A 166 -11.35 8.04 22.25
C LEU A 166 -11.02 7.46 20.88
N GLN A 167 -10.38 8.22 20.00
CA GLN A 167 -9.96 7.75 18.67
C GLN A 167 -9.01 6.55 18.78
N ALA A 168 -8.05 6.58 19.70
CA ALA A 168 -7.12 5.45 19.90
C ALA A 168 -7.82 4.19 20.41
N ARG A 169 -8.86 4.35 21.25
CA ARG A 169 -9.70 3.26 21.73
C ARG A 169 -10.55 2.69 20.60
N LEU A 170 -11.19 3.53 19.81
CA LEU A 170 -11.97 3.16 18.63
C LEU A 170 -11.10 2.35 17.64
N MET A 171 -9.93 2.85 17.26
CA MET A 171 -9.00 2.15 16.39
C MET A 171 -8.54 0.80 16.94
N SER A 172 -8.26 0.72 18.24
CA SER A 172 -7.85 -0.53 18.89
C SER A 172 -8.97 -1.57 18.88
N GLN A 173 -10.22 -1.15 19.08
CA GLN A 173 -11.39 -2.03 19.03
C GLN A 173 -11.67 -2.51 17.62
N ALA A 174 -11.67 -1.61 16.64
CA ALA A 174 -11.91 -1.93 15.24
C ALA A 174 -10.87 -2.90 14.68
N LEU A 175 -9.58 -2.63 14.86
CA LEU A 175 -8.52 -3.47 14.33
C LEU A 175 -8.50 -4.88 14.93
N ARG A 176 -8.92 -5.04 16.20
CA ARG A 176 -9.13 -6.39 16.78
C ARG A 176 -10.19 -7.18 16.05
N LYS A 177 -11.31 -6.54 15.66
CA LYS A 177 -12.39 -7.19 14.91
C LYS A 177 -12.01 -7.44 13.46
N LEU A 178 -11.42 -6.44 12.81
CA LEU A 178 -11.11 -6.45 11.38
C LEU A 178 -10.01 -7.45 11.01
N THR A 179 -8.96 -7.59 11.82
CA THR A 179 -7.76 -8.36 11.43
C THR A 179 -8.08 -9.81 11.03
N ALA A 180 -8.93 -10.49 11.79
CA ALA A 180 -9.30 -11.87 11.47
C ALA A 180 -10.18 -11.96 10.21
N ALA A 181 -11.09 -11.02 10.01
CA ALA A 181 -11.94 -10.94 8.83
C ALA A 181 -11.11 -10.63 7.57
N ILE A 182 -10.22 -9.64 7.64
CA ILE A 182 -9.29 -9.25 6.58
C ILE A 182 -8.43 -10.44 6.12
N SER A 183 -7.88 -11.21 7.07
CA SER A 183 -7.06 -12.39 6.74
C SER A 183 -7.86 -13.49 6.03
N LYS A 184 -9.15 -13.68 6.39
CA LYS A 184 -10.02 -14.71 5.80
C LYS A 184 -10.54 -14.31 4.43
N SER A 185 -10.91 -13.04 4.25
CA SER A 185 -11.44 -12.50 2.99
C SER A 185 -10.36 -12.23 1.95
N LEU A 186 -9.08 -12.24 2.34
CA LEU A 186 -7.94 -11.79 1.54
C LEU A 186 -8.04 -10.34 1.06
N THR A 187 -8.88 -9.52 1.68
CA THR A 187 -9.01 -8.09 1.40
C THR A 187 -7.76 -7.35 1.86
N THR A 188 -7.19 -6.50 1.03
CA THR A 188 -6.14 -5.55 1.41
C THR A 188 -6.77 -4.30 2.00
N VAL A 189 -6.44 -3.93 3.25
CA VAL A 189 -6.99 -2.71 3.86
C VAL A 189 -5.85 -1.71 4.10
N ILE A 190 -5.96 -0.55 3.43
CA ILE A 190 -4.98 0.54 3.51
C ILE A 190 -5.55 1.67 4.37
N PHE A 191 -4.86 2.01 5.45
CA PHE A 191 -5.12 3.19 6.24
C PHE A 191 -4.12 4.29 5.85
N ILE A 192 -4.63 5.41 5.36
CA ILE A 192 -3.85 6.63 5.17
C ILE A 192 -3.80 7.36 6.51
N ASN A 193 -2.61 7.83 6.91
CA ASN A 193 -2.43 8.48 8.19
C ASN A 193 -1.56 9.73 8.08
N GLN A 194 -1.80 10.67 8.99
CA GLN A 194 -1.06 11.92 9.08
C GLN A 194 -0.03 11.85 10.21
N ILE A 195 1.05 12.61 10.07
CA ILE A 195 2.07 12.77 11.11
C ILE A 195 1.62 13.89 12.06
N ARG A 196 1.86 13.68 13.34
CA ARG A 196 1.72 14.67 14.41
C ARG A 196 3.02 14.72 15.21
N MET A 197 3.28 15.85 15.83
CA MET A 197 4.45 16.04 16.68
C MET A 197 4.05 15.83 18.14
N LYS A 198 4.78 14.99 18.86
CA LYS A 198 4.62 14.82 20.32
C LYS A 198 5.21 16.03 21.02
N ILE A 199 4.43 16.64 21.88
CA ILE A 199 4.87 17.75 22.73
C ILE A 199 5.81 17.20 23.82
N GLY A 200 6.92 17.92 24.11
CA GLY A 200 7.83 17.59 25.22
C GLY A 200 8.88 16.51 24.94
N VAL A 201 9.01 16.02 23.70
CA VAL A 201 10.09 15.09 23.33
C VAL A 201 11.35 15.89 23.02
N MET A 202 12.28 15.93 23.97
CA MET A 202 13.58 16.62 23.81
C MET A 202 14.62 15.76 23.07
N PHE A 203 14.53 14.42 23.13
CA PHE A 203 15.46 13.49 22.52
C PHE A 203 14.70 12.38 21.73
N GLY A 204 15.27 11.97 20.61
CA GLY A 204 14.66 10.95 19.73
C GLY A 204 13.71 11.56 18.71
N ASN A 205 12.89 10.71 18.05
CA ASN A 205 11.95 11.15 17.01
C ASN A 205 10.62 11.57 17.64
N PRO A 206 10.24 12.87 17.57
CA PRO A 206 8.96 13.36 18.08
C PRO A 206 7.77 12.98 17.20
N GLU A 207 7.98 12.54 15.96
CA GLU A 207 6.91 12.22 15.03
C GLU A 207 6.10 11.00 15.50
N THR A 208 4.79 11.11 15.38
CA THR A 208 3.84 10.02 15.63
C THR A 208 2.68 10.11 14.66
N THR A 209 1.97 9.00 14.45
CA THR A 209 0.75 8.96 13.65
C THR A 209 -0.49 9.10 14.53
N THR A 210 -1.62 9.55 13.95
CA THR A 210 -2.91 9.67 14.66
C THR A 210 -3.52 8.30 14.95
N GLY A 211 -4.57 8.22 15.77
CA GLY A 211 -5.26 6.97 16.10
C GLY A 211 -4.51 6.07 17.09
N GLY A 212 -3.49 6.59 17.79
CA GLY A 212 -2.73 5.88 18.82
C GLY A 212 -1.73 4.87 18.26
N ASN A 213 -1.51 3.77 19.00
CA ASN A 213 -0.52 2.76 18.63
C ASN A 213 -1.12 1.53 17.91
N ALA A 214 -2.44 1.45 17.76
CA ALA A 214 -3.08 0.23 17.25
C ALA A 214 -2.58 -0.15 15.84
N LEU A 215 -2.53 0.79 14.90
CA LEU A 215 -2.01 0.53 13.56
C LEU A 215 -0.54 0.09 13.56
N LYS A 216 0.29 0.63 14.45
CA LYS A 216 1.70 0.22 14.57
C LYS A 216 1.83 -1.27 14.89
N PHE A 217 0.89 -1.85 15.65
CA PHE A 217 0.89 -3.27 15.99
C PHE A 217 0.18 -4.13 14.93
N TYR A 218 -1.01 -3.72 14.50
CA TYR A 218 -1.87 -4.53 13.63
C TYR A 218 -1.43 -4.53 12.16
N SER A 219 -0.86 -3.43 11.65
CA SER A 219 -0.38 -3.39 10.26
C SER A 219 0.72 -4.43 10.01
N SER A 220 0.65 -5.09 8.86
CA SER A 220 1.70 -5.99 8.37
C SER A 220 2.78 -5.22 7.62
N MET A 221 2.42 -4.09 7.02
CA MET A 221 3.33 -3.21 6.31
C MET A 221 3.04 -1.75 6.70
N ARG A 222 4.09 -0.95 6.88
CA ARG A 222 4.00 0.48 7.16
C ARG A 222 4.97 1.23 6.27
N LEU A 223 4.46 2.24 5.57
CA LEU A 223 5.21 3.06 4.63
C LEU A 223 5.23 4.51 5.09
N ASP A 224 6.44 5.06 5.22
CA ASP A 224 6.68 6.49 5.43
C ASP A 224 6.96 7.11 4.05
N ILE A 225 6.04 7.96 3.54
CA ILE A 225 6.17 8.62 2.26
C ILE A 225 6.44 10.11 2.46
N ARG A 226 7.49 10.62 1.79
CA ARG A 226 7.94 12.03 1.91
C ARG A 226 8.28 12.60 0.55
N LYS A 227 7.80 13.79 0.27
CA LYS A 227 8.28 14.59 -0.86
C LYS A 227 9.70 15.08 -0.55
N ILE A 228 10.64 14.81 -1.44
CA ILE A 228 12.05 15.17 -1.30
C ILE A 228 12.49 16.26 -2.28
N ASP A 229 11.79 16.40 -3.42
CA ASP A 229 12.07 17.40 -4.43
C ASP A 229 10.82 17.78 -5.22
N SER A 230 10.87 18.87 -5.98
CA SER A 230 9.83 19.30 -6.89
C SER A 230 10.26 19.14 -8.34
N LEU A 231 9.44 18.45 -9.14
CA LEU A 231 9.65 18.35 -10.58
C LEU A 231 9.17 19.63 -11.24
N LYS A 232 10.00 20.20 -12.11
CA LYS A 232 9.71 21.47 -12.77
C LYS A 232 9.84 21.35 -14.28
N GLU A 233 8.96 22.02 -14.98
CA GLU A 233 9.07 22.30 -16.41
C GLU A 233 9.17 23.83 -16.60
N GLY A 234 10.37 24.30 -16.91
CA GLY A 234 10.67 25.73 -16.84
C GLY A 234 10.54 26.29 -15.41
N GLN A 235 9.55 27.16 -15.19
CA GLN A 235 9.25 27.73 -13.87
C GLN A 235 8.07 27.07 -13.17
N GLU A 236 7.31 26.22 -13.88
CA GLU A 236 6.13 25.55 -13.35
C GLU A 236 6.49 24.26 -12.61
N ILE A 237 5.84 24.03 -11.47
CA ILE A 237 5.97 22.77 -10.73
C ILE A 237 4.92 21.82 -11.28
N ILE A 238 5.37 20.75 -11.93
CA ILE A 238 4.53 19.75 -12.58
C ILE A 238 4.40 18.46 -11.77
N GLY A 239 5.14 18.35 -10.67
CA GLY A 239 5.10 17.14 -9.84
C GLY A 239 6.04 17.21 -8.65
N GLY A 240 6.31 16.05 -8.07
CA GLY A 240 7.25 15.90 -6.96
C GLY A 240 7.97 14.55 -7.00
N ARG A 241 9.23 14.55 -6.63
CA ARG A 241 9.96 13.33 -6.31
C ARG A 241 9.67 12.95 -4.87
N VAL A 242 9.28 11.71 -4.67
CA VAL A 242 8.95 11.18 -3.35
C VAL A 242 9.89 10.05 -2.97
N ARG A 243 10.15 9.96 -1.67
CA ARG A 243 10.85 8.82 -1.05
C ARG A 243 9.84 8.05 -0.20
N VAL A 244 9.80 6.73 -0.40
CA VAL A 244 9.02 5.80 0.41
C VAL A 244 9.97 4.88 1.17
N LYS A 245 9.83 4.88 2.49
CA LYS A 245 10.57 3.96 3.38
C LYS A 245 9.60 2.94 3.99
N ILE A 246 9.89 1.67 3.82
CA ILE A 246 9.13 0.58 4.42
C ILE A 246 9.64 0.38 5.85
N VAL A 247 9.01 1.05 6.83
CA VAL A 247 9.46 1.04 8.23
C VAL A 247 9.04 -0.21 8.99
N LYS A 248 8.07 -0.97 8.45
CA LYS A 248 7.64 -2.27 8.95
C LYS A 248 7.22 -3.15 7.79
N ASN A 249 7.66 -4.40 7.80
CA ASN A 249 7.25 -5.42 6.85
C ASN A 249 7.26 -6.79 7.54
N LYS A 250 6.11 -7.50 7.54
CA LYS A 250 5.98 -8.84 8.12
C LYS A 250 6.06 -9.95 7.06
N VAL A 251 6.15 -9.59 5.78
CA VAL A 251 6.13 -10.54 4.65
C VAL A 251 7.45 -10.60 3.90
N ALA A 252 8.36 -9.63 4.15
CA ALA A 252 9.71 -9.57 3.60
C ALA A 252 10.61 -8.73 4.54
N PRO A 253 11.94 -8.66 4.32
CA PRO A 253 12.83 -7.82 5.11
C PRO A 253 12.41 -6.35 5.07
N PRO A 254 12.27 -5.69 6.26
CA PRO A 254 11.89 -4.29 6.35
C PRO A 254 13.06 -3.34 6.04
N PHE A 255 12.79 -2.02 6.16
CA PHE A 255 13.74 -0.89 6.06
C PHE A 255 14.29 -0.62 4.66
N ARG A 256 13.75 -1.28 3.63
CA ARG A 256 14.02 -0.88 2.25
C ARG A 256 13.38 0.48 1.98
N GLN A 257 14.02 1.24 1.11
CA GLN A 257 13.49 2.52 0.63
C GLN A 257 13.62 2.61 -0.88
N THR A 258 12.75 3.41 -1.48
CA THR A 258 12.76 3.70 -2.90
C THR A 258 12.35 5.14 -3.15
N GLU A 259 12.67 5.65 -4.31
CA GLU A 259 12.29 6.98 -4.77
C GLU A 259 11.67 6.87 -6.16
N PHE A 260 10.63 7.66 -6.40
CA PHE A 260 9.98 7.77 -7.69
C PHE A 260 9.32 9.14 -7.86
N ASP A 261 8.99 9.46 -9.09
CA ASP A 261 8.37 10.71 -9.47
C ASP A 261 6.85 10.56 -9.52
N ILE A 262 6.13 11.57 -8.98
CA ILE A 262 4.68 11.71 -9.08
C ILE A 262 4.40 12.99 -9.85
N TYR A 263 3.76 12.89 -11.02
CA TYR A 263 3.29 14.02 -11.80
C TYR A 263 1.83 14.34 -11.46
N PHE A 264 1.47 15.62 -11.44
CA PHE A 264 0.11 16.05 -11.07
C PHE A 264 -0.96 15.66 -12.09
N ASN A 265 -0.56 15.41 -13.33
CA ASN A 265 -1.46 15.04 -14.42
C ASN A 265 -1.59 13.53 -14.67
N GLU A 266 -0.61 12.72 -14.24
CA GLU A 266 -0.58 11.28 -14.56
C GLU A 266 -0.27 10.36 -13.36
N GLY A 267 0.08 10.94 -12.18
CA GLY A 267 0.43 10.18 -10.99
C GLY A 267 1.84 9.61 -11.03
N ILE A 268 2.02 8.36 -10.58
CA ILE A 268 3.32 7.71 -10.49
C ILE A 268 3.90 7.47 -11.88
N SER A 269 5.12 7.96 -12.11
CA SER A 269 5.82 7.85 -13.40
C SER A 269 6.46 6.48 -13.59
N ARG A 270 5.66 5.49 -13.98
CA ARG A 270 6.18 4.12 -14.23
C ARG A 270 7.28 4.09 -15.29
N LEU A 271 7.15 4.88 -16.36
CA LEU A 271 8.20 4.97 -17.40
C LEU A 271 9.50 5.55 -16.84
N GLY A 272 9.41 6.55 -15.96
CA GLY A 272 10.56 7.10 -15.27
C GLY A 272 11.29 6.05 -14.42
N GLU A 273 10.53 5.22 -13.68
CA GLU A 273 11.10 4.13 -12.89
C GLU A 273 11.76 3.05 -13.77
N ILE A 274 11.15 2.70 -14.91
CA ILE A 274 11.73 1.74 -15.88
C ILE A 274 13.06 2.26 -16.43
N ILE A 275 13.18 3.57 -16.72
CA ILE A 275 14.42 4.17 -17.16
C ILE A 275 15.49 4.08 -16.06
N ASP A 276 15.15 4.51 -14.85
CA ASP A 276 16.08 4.56 -13.73
C ASP A 276 16.56 3.13 -13.35
N LEU A 277 15.62 2.20 -13.18
CA LEU A 277 15.95 0.78 -12.92
C LEU A 277 16.67 0.11 -14.07
N GLY A 278 16.31 0.44 -15.32
CA GLY A 278 16.98 -0.07 -16.51
C GLY A 278 18.44 0.33 -16.55
N VAL A 279 18.76 1.57 -16.17
CA VAL A 279 20.15 2.06 -16.07
C VAL A 279 20.86 1.40 -14.89
N ASP A 280 20.24 1.34 -13.72
CA ASP A 280 20.85 0.77 -12.51
C ASP A 280 21.18 -0.72 -12.67
N ASN A 281 20.38 -1.46 -13.44
CA ASN A 281 20.61 -2.88 -13.74
C ASN A 281 21.44 -3.12 -15.01
N GLY A 282 21.95 -2.08 -15.68
CA GLY A 282 22.72 -2.21 -16.92
C GLY A 282 21.92 -2.74 -18.12
N ILE A 283 20.59 -2.66 -18.07
CA ILE A 283 19.69 -3.05 -19.16
C ILE A 283 19.60 -1.91 -20.18
N ILE A 284 19.57 -0.68 -19.70
CA ILE A 284 19.69 0.54 -20.49
C ILE A 284 21.09 1.10 -20.27
N GLU A 285 21.82 1.30 -21.35
CA GLU A 285 23.14 1.92 -21.34
C GLU A 285 23.01 3.44 -21.28
N LYS A 286 23.75 4.08 -20.38
CA LYS A 286 23.82 5.54 -20.26
C LYS A 286 25.24 6.02 -20.45
N ALA A 287 25.47 6.81 -21.50
CA ALA A 287 26.74 7.45 -21.79
C ALA A 287 26.57 8.97 -21.86
N GLY A 288 26.94 9.67 -20.77
CA GLY A 288 26.66 11.10 -20.60
C GLY A 288 25.15 11.37 -20.61
N ALA A 289 24.68 12.19 -21.57
CA ALA A 289 23.25 12.48 -21.74
C ALA A 289 22.52 11.46 -22.63
N TRP A 290 23.23 10.54 -23.29
CA TRP A 290 22.63 9.59 -24.22
C TRP A 290 22.25 8.29 -23.55
N TYR A 291 21.10 7.74 -23.93
CA TYR A 291 20.58 6.45 -23.50
C TYR A 291 20.46 5.53 -24.70
N SER A 292 20.85 4.26 -24.52
CA SER A 292 20.79 3.22 -25.55
C SER A 292 20.18 1.94 -24.97
N TYR A 293 19.44 1.22 -25.80
CA TYR A 293 18.88 -0.09 -25.48
C TYR A 293 19.16 -1.04 -26.67
N SER A 294 19.72 -2.21 -26.38
CA SER A 294 20.09 -3.22 -27.40
C SER A 294 20.89 -2.62 -28.56
N GLY A 295 21.85 -1.72 -28.26
CA GLY A 295 22.72 -1.05 -29.24
C GLY A 295 22.07 0.13 -30.00
N ASN A 296 20.78 0.39 -29.81
CA ASN A 296 20.05 1.49 -30.45
C ASN A 296 19.94 2.69 -29.50
N LYS A 297 20.19 3.90 -30.01
CA LYS A 297 19.95 5.12 -29.24
C LYS A 297 18.42 5.34 -29.06
N ILE A 298 17.98 5.48 -27.81
CA ILE A 298 16.56 5.68 -27.46
C ILE A 298 16.24 7.11 -27.02
N GLY A 299 17.25 7.97 -26.80
CA GLY A 299 17.04 9.39 -26.52
C GLY A 299 18.25 10.07 -25.90
N GLN A 300 18.25 11.41 -25.95
CA GLN A 300 19.19 12.27 -25.25
C GLN A 300 18.45 12.99 -24.11
N GLY A 301 18.84 12.72 -22.87
CA GLY A 301 18.12 13.18 -21.69
C GLY A 301 16.93 12.29 -21.32
N ARG A 302 16.60 12.26 -20.02
CA ARG A 302 15.60 11.37 -19.42
C ARG A 302 14.18 11.57 -20.01
N GLU A 303 13.79 12.82 -20.28
CA GLU A 303 12.45 13.12 -20.83
C GLU A 303 12.29 12.63 -22.27
N ASN A 304 13.30 12.78 -23.11
CA ASN A 304 13.25 12.25 -24.48
C ASN A 304 13.18 10.72 -24.50
N VAL A 305 13.86 10.06 -23.56
CA VAL A 305 13.74 8.60 -23.39
C VAL A 305 12.34 8.22 -22.93
N ARG A 306 11.74 8.99 -22.01
CA ARG A 306 10.36 8.77 -21.56
C ARG A 306 9.36 8.88 -22.71
N GLU A 307 9.49 9.91 -23.56
CA GLU A 307 8.67 10.08 -24.75
C GLU A 307 8.88 8.94 -25.76
N TYR A 308 10.12 8.51 -25.97
CA TYR A 308 10.41 7.35 -26.80
C TYR A 308 9.70 6.10 -26.29
N LEU A 309 9.83 5.78 -25.01
CA LEU A 309 9.21 4.61 -24.38
C LEU A 309 7.67 4.70 -24.41
N LYS A 310 7.09 5.88 -24.26
CA LYS A 310 5.64 6.10 -24.37
C LYS A 310 5.08 5.64 -25.72
N ASN A 311 5.87 5.79 -26.78
CA ASN A 311 5.51 5.42 -28.15
C ASN A 311 5.96 4.00 -28.54
N ASN A 312 6.69 3.28 -27.66
CA ASN A 312 7.27 1.95 -27.93
C ASN A 312 6.94 0.95 -26.81
N SER A 313 5.67 0.56 -26.72
CA SER A 313 5.15 -0.32 -25.65
C SER A 313 5.83 -1.70 -25.59
N GLU A 314 6.25 -2.26 -26.73
CA GLU A 314 6.98 -3.53 -26.78
C GLU A 314 8.33 -3.41 -26.08
N THR A 315 9.09 -2.34 -26.35
CA THR A 315 10.37 -2.06 -25.69
C THR A 315 10.19 -1.88 -24.18
N VAL A 316 9.11 -1.21 -23.76
CA VAL A 316 8.77 -1.06 -22.34
C VAL A 316 8.56 -2.43 -21.68
N ALA A 317 7.77 -3.31 -22.32
CA ALA A 317 7.48 -4.64 -21.79
C ALA A 317 8.74 -5.50 -21.67
N GLU A 318 9.64 -5.46 -22.68
CA GLU A 318 10.91 -6.18 -22.64
C GLU A 318 11.83 -5.69 -21.52
N ILE A 319 11.99 -4.36 -21.38
CA ILE A 319 12.84 -3.78 -20.33
C ILE A 319 12.27 -4.12 -18.95
N GLU A 320 10.95 -3.98 -18.77
CA GLU A 320 10.27 -4.29 -17.51
C GLU A 320 10.44 -5.76 -17.13
N GLN A 321 10.27 -6.68 -18.08
CA GLN A 321 10.47 -8.10 -17.83
C GLN A 321 11.91 -8.38 -17.36
N ARG A 322 12.92 -7.83 -18.02
CA ARG A 322 14.33 -7.99 -17.63
C ARG A 322 14.63 -7.40 -16.25
N ILE A 323 14.02 -6.26 -15.90
CA ILE A 323 14.12 -5.68 -14.56
C ILE A 323 13.52 -6.63 -13.51
N MET A 324 12.34 -7.19 -13.77
CA MET A 324 11.67 -8.12 -12.85
C MET A 324 12.49 -9.41 -12.65
N GLU A 325 13.05 -9.97 -13.71
CA GLU A 325 13.92 -11.15 -13.65
C GLU A 325 15.17 -10.88 -12.78
N THR A 326 15.82 -9.73 -12.98
CA THR A 326 17.01 -9.33 -12.22
C THR A 326 16.68 -9.07 -10.74
N SER A 327 15.48 -8.57 -10.46
CA SER A 327 15.01 -8.25 -9.10
C SER A 327 14.55 -9.49 -8.31
N GLY A 328 14.49 -10.67 -8.93
CA GLY A 328 14.04 -11.91 -8.29
C GLY A 328 12.53 -11.97 -8.01
N LEU A 329 11.76 -11.01 -8.51
CA LEU A 329 10.30 -11.05 -8.49
C LEU A 329 9.84 -11.85 -9.72
N LYS A 330 9.38 -13.08 -9.48
CA LYS A 330 8.69 -13.86 -10.53
C LYS A 330 7.24 -13.36 -10.59
N LYS A 331 6.77 -13.09 -11.82
CA LYS A 331 5.32 -12.94 -12.08
C LYS A 331 4.60 -14.24 -11.83
#